data_9266a713750a503ed358ac9d90772127
#
_entry.id   9266a713750a503ed358ac9d90772127
#
_cell.length_a   1.000
_cell.length_b   1.000
_cell.length_c   1.000
_cell.angle_alpha   90.00
_cell.angle_beta   90.00
_cell.angle_gamma   90.00
#
_symmetry.space_group_name_H-M   'P 1'
#
loop_
_entity.id
_entity.type
_entity.pdbx_description
1 polymer ?
#
loop_
_entity_poly.entity_id
_entity_poly.type
_entity_poly.pdbx_seq_one_letter_code
_entity_poly.pdbx_strand_id
1 'polypeptide(L)'
;MDEKVTGKRFLAVTLLNVLITIVEIFGGILSGSLALLSDAFHNLGDSLSIVLGYFAQHIGGQPENQQRTYGYRRAEILSALTNSIFLIVISVFLIIEAIKRLEHPQHINGGIMLTVAVIGLLANFISAALLHAGSEDSLNVKATYLHILSDALSSVAVIIGGIILTFVNVPWLDPALTIGVALYIAYEAWPII
;
A
#
# COMPACT_ATOMS: atom_id res chain seq x y z
N MET A 1 4.10 -19.79 -20.27
CA MET A 1 3.60 -20.19 -18.92
C MET A 1 2.07 -20.19 -18.97
N ASP A 2 1.38 -21.15 -18.36
CA ASP A 2 -0.09 -21.22 -18.44
C ASP A 2 -0.75 -19.97 -17.83
N GLU A 3 -1.57 -19.27 -18.59
CA GLU A 3 -2.33 -18.06 -18.18
C GLU A 3 -3.14 -18.30 -16.89
N LYS A 4 -3.64 -19.53 -16.69
CA LYS A 4 -4.31 -19.96 -15.45
C LYS A 4 -3.40 -20.02 -14.22
N VAL A 5 -2.12 -20.31 -14.39
CA VAL A 5 -1.14 -20.36 -13.26
C VAL A 5 -0.79 -18.94 -12.83
N THR A 6 -0.64 -18.04 -13.78
CA THR A 6 -0.40 -16.61 -13.51
C THR A 6 -1.58 -15.98 -12.77
N GLY A 7 -2.81 -16.25 -13.18
CA GLY A 7 -4.02 -15.75 -12.52
C GLY A 7 -4.18 -16.24 -11.07
N LYS A 8 -3.85 -17.51 -10.78
CA LYS A 8 -3.91 -18.04 -9.40
C LYS A 8 -2.85 -17.40 -8.50
N ARG A 9 -1.64 -17.15 -9.01
CA ARG A 9 -0.58 -16.48 -8.26
C ARG A 9 -0.96 -15.04 -7.95
N PHE A 10 -1.50 -14.33 -8.93
CA PHE A 10 -1.98 -12.96 -8.77
C PHE A 10 -3.07 -12.86 -7.70
N LEU A 11 -4.07 -13.77 -7.73
CA LEU A 11 -5.10 -13.84 -6.69
C LEU A 11 -4.51 -14.13 -5.31
N ALA A 12 -3.55 -15.06 -5.21
CA ALA A 12 -2.91 -15.37 -3.93
C ALA A 12 -2.15 -14.17 -3.36
N VAL A 13 -1.43 -13.43 -4.20
CA VAL A 13 -0.73 -12.19 -3.80
C VAL A 13 -1.71 -11.11 -3.35
N THR A 14 -2.81 -10.91 -4.07
CA THR A 14 -3.85 -9.94 -3.69
C THR A 14 -4.47 -10.29 -2.34
N LEU A 15 -4.81 -11.57 -2.12
CA LEU A 15 -5.36 -12.02 -0.83
C LEU A 15 -4.34 -11.85 0.32
N LEU A 16 -3.06 -12.13 0.06
CA LEU A 16 -2.00 -11.94 1.04
C LEU A 16 -1.82 -10.44 1.36
N ASN A 17 -1.88 -9.56 0.36
CA ASN A 17 -1.79 -8.11 0.56
C ASN A 17 -2.97 -7.58 1.40
N VAL A 18 -4.19 -8.02 1.13
CA VAL A 18 -5.36 -7.67 1.95
C VAL A 18 -5.21 -8.16 3.38
N LEU A 19 -4.73 -9.39 3.58
CA LEU A 19 -4.52 -9.94 4.92
C LEU A 19 -3.47 -9.15 5.70
N ILE A 20 -2.34 -8.82 5.06
CA ILE A 20 -1.29 -8.06 5.73
C ILE A 20 -1.75 -6.63 6.06
N THR A 21 -2.49 -5.98 5.17
CA THR A 21 -3.09 -4.67 5.43
C THR A 21 -3.95 -4.68 6.69
N ILE A 22 -4.77 -5.72 6.87
CA ILE A 22 -5.59 -5.87 8.08
C ILE A 22 -4.69 -6.02 9.32
N VAL A 23 -3.66 -6.87 9.25
CA VAL A 23 -2.71 -7.08 10.35
C VAL A 23 -1.97 -5.78 10.70
N GLU A 24 -1.55 -5.02 9.72
CA GLU A 24 -0.86 -3.73 9.90
C GLU A 24 -1.77 -2.66 10.50
N ILE A 25 -3.05 -2.57 10.08
CA ILE A 25 -4.02 -1.65 10.68
C ILE A 25 -4.18 -1.97 12.18
N PHE A 26 -4.44 -3.23 12.52
CA PHE A 26 -4.58 -3.63 13.92
C PHE A 26 -3.27 -3.43 14.70
N GLY A 27 -2.14 -3.80 14.11
CA GLY A 27 -0.82 -3.60 14.70
C GLY A 27 -0.49 -2.13 14.93
N GLY A 28 -0.81 -1.25 13.96
CA GLY A 28 -0.63 0.19 14.06
C GLY A 28 -1.47 0.80 15.18
N ILE A 29 -2.74 0.40 15.30
CA ILE A 29 -3.62 0.84 16.37
C ILE A 29 -3.10 0.34 17.74
N LEU A 30 -2.73 -0.93 17.86
CA LEU A 30 -2.29 -1.54 19.12
C LEU A 30 -0.90 -1.04 19.55
N SER A 31 0.00 -0.77 18.62
CA SER A 31 1.33 -0.20 18.91
C SER A 31 1.30 1.30 19.14
N GLY A 32 0.26 2.00 18.66
CA GLY A 32 0.20 3.46 18.61
C GLY A 32 1.08 4.08 17.51
N SER A 33 1.62 3.28 16.57
CA SER A 33 2.51 3.73 15.50
C SER A 33 1.73 4.30 14.33
N LEU A 34 1.98 5.56 14.00
CA LEU A 34 1.47 6.19 12.77
C LEU A 34 2.23 5.72 11.53
N ALA A 35 3.53 5.42 11.66
CA ALA A 35 4.32 4.92 10.55
C ALA A 35 3.78 3.57 10.05
N LEU A 36 3.42 2.67 10.96
CA LEU A 36 2.80 1.39 10.62
C LEU A 36 1.39 1.55 10.02
N LEU A 37 0.61 2.52 10.52
CA LEU A 37 -0.69 2.87 9.92
C LEU A 37 -0.54 3.49 8.53
N SER A 38 0.53 4.26 8.29
CA SER A 38 0.82 4.82 6.95
C SER A 38 1.09 3.72 5.93
N ASP A 39 1.89 2.73 6.29
CA ASP A 39 2.20 1.56 5.47
C ASP A 39 0.90 0.76 5.18
N ALA A 40 0.08 0.53 6.20
CA ALA A 40 -1.22 -0.13 6.06
C ALA A 40 -2.18 0.63 5.13
N PHE A 41 -2.25 1.96 5.20
CA PHE A 41 -3.10 2.74 4.30
C PHE A 41 -2.59 2.80 2.87
N HIS A 42 -1.27 2.74 2.67
CA HIS A 42 -0.68 2.57 1.34
C HIS A 42 -1.13 1.24 0.73
N ASN A 43 -0.90 0.13 1.42
CA ASN A 43 -1.32 -1.21 1.01
C ASN A 43 -2.85 -1.32 0.78
N LEU A 44 -3.65 -0.59 1.58
CA LEU A 44 -5.09 -0.50 1.37
C LEU A 44 -5.42 0.20 0.03
N GLY A 45 -4.74 1.30 -0.28
CA GLY A 45 -4.88 2.01 -1.56
C GLY A 45 -4.57 1.12 -2.75
N ASP A 46 -3.51 0.30 -2.67
CA ASP A 46 -3.14 -0.64 -3.72
C ASP A 46 -4.19 -1.73 -3.90
N SER A 47 -4.70 -2.27 -2.80
CA SER A 47 -5.80 -3.24 -2.83
C SER A 47 -7.06 -2.65 -3.43
N LEU A 48 -7.40 -1.40 -3.11
CA LEU A 48 -8.52 -0.67 -3.70
C LEU A 48 -8.30 -0.42 -5.20
N SER A 49 -7.08 -0.07 -5.62
CA SER A 49 -6.73 0.10 -7.03
C SER A 49 -6.98 -1.17 -7.83
N ILE A 50 -6.59 -2.34 -7.31
CA ILE A 50 -6.82 -3.63 -7.95
C ILE A 50 -8.33 -3.90 -8.10
N VAL A 51 -9.09 -3.70 -7.04
CA VAL A 51 -10.55 -3.93 -7.03
C VAL A 51 -11.25 -2.97 -7.98
N LEU A 52 -10.96 -1.67 -7.89
CA LEU A 52 -11.54 -0.65 -8.75
C LEU A 52 -11.16 -0.87 -10.21
N GLY A 53 -9.89 -1.23 -10.49
CA GLY A 53 -9.40 -1.57 -11.82
C GLY A 53 -10.13 -2.77 -12.43
N TYR A 54 -10.36 -3.82 -11.64
CA TYR A 54 -11.13 -4.98 -12.08
C TYR A 54 -12.57 -4.61 -12.46
N PHE A 55 -13.27 -3.84 -11.63
CA PHE A 55 -14.62 -3.36 -11.94
C PHE A 55 -14.63 -2.42 -13.16
N ALA A 56 -13.66 -1.52 -13.26
CA ALA A 56 -13.53 -0.62 -14.40
C ALA A 56 -13.32 -1.38 -15.71
N GLN A 57 -12.46 -2.41 -15.70
CA GLN A 57 -12.20 -3.26 -16.85
C GLN A 57 -13.44 -4.09 -17.24
N HIS A 58 -14.13 -4.64 -16.25
CA HIS A 58 -15.36 -5.42 -16.51
C HIS A 58 -16.47 -4.55 -17.11
N ILE A 59 -16.63 -3.32 -16.62
CA ILE A 59 -17.57 -2.34 -17.16
C ILE A 59 -17.07 -1.83 -18.51
N GLY A 60 -15.76 -1.58 -18.65
CA GLY A 60 -15.13 -1.07 -19.87
C GLY A 60 -15.21 -2.00 -21.07
N GLY A 61 -15.30 -3.31 -20.83
CA GLY A 61 -15.46 -4.33 -21.87
C GLY A 61 -16.88 -4.44 -22.45
N GLN A 62 -17.87 -3.68 -21.95
CA GLN A 62 -19.22 -3.69 -22.51
C GLN A 62 -19.29 -2.93 -23.84
N PRO A 63 -20.07 -3.41 -24.83
CA PRO A 63 -20.17 -2.78 -26.12
C PRO A 63 -20.74 -1.36 -26.04
N GLU A 64 -20.24 -0.49 -26.93
CA GLU A 64 -20.74 0.87 -27.10
C GLU A 64 -22.22 0.89 -27.44
N ASN A 65 -22.97 1.82 -26.87
CA ASN A 65 -24.37 2.03 -27.18
C ASN A 65 -24.60 3.50 -27.60
N GLN A 66 -25.79 3.78 -28.22
CA GLN A 66 -26.12 5.09 -28.80
C GLN A 66 -26.03 6.28 -27.80
N GLN A 67 -26.08 6.02 -26.49
CA GLN A 67 -25.98 7.05 -25.44
C GLN A 67 -24.56 7.24 -24.90
N ARG A 68 -23.62 6.32 -25.25
CA ARG A 68 -22.26 6.30 -24.73
C ARG A 68 -21.26 6.02 -25.85
N THR A 69 -21.03 7.03 -26.68
CA THR A 69 -20.15 7.01 -27.86
C THR A 69 -18.67 6.72 -27.55
N TYR A 70 -18.22 6.92 -26.32
CA TYR A 70 -16.85 6.58 -25.87
C TYR A 70 -16.81 5.29 -25.03
N GLY A 71 -17.91 4.54 -24.97
CA GLY A 71 -18.01 3.35 -24.14
C GLY A 71 -17.74 3.64 -22.65
N TYR A 72 -17.24 2.64 -21.96
CA TYR A 72 -16.92 2.73 -20.53
C TYR A 72 -15.43 2.91 -20.24
N ARG A 73 -14.60 3.24 -21.25
CA ARG A 73 -13.13 3.45 -21.08
C ARG A 73 -12.77 4.51 -20.04
N ARG A 74 -13.68 5.47 -19.80
CA ARG A 74 -13.53 6.49 -18.76
C ARG A 74 -13.60 5.92 -17.35
N ALA A 75 -14.17 4.72 -17.15
CA ALA A 75 -14.27 4.09 -15.84
C ALA A 75 -12.87 3.76 -15.28
N GLU A 76 -11.93 3.37 -16.12
CA GLU A 76 -10.55 3.09 -15.73
C GLU A 76 -9.83 4.36 -15.25
N ILE A 77 -9.99 5.48 -15.98
CA ILE A 77 -9.42 6.77 -15.58
C ILE A 77 -10.04 7.26 -14.28
N LEU A 78 -11.37 7.16 -14.12
CA LEU A 78 -12.05 7.54 -12.89
C LEU A 78 -11.65 6.66 -11.70
N SER A 79 -11.41 5.38 -11.93
CA SER A 79 -10.90 4.46 -10.93
C SER A 79 -9.52 4.89 -10.41
N ALA A 80 -8.58 5.13 -11.33
CA ALA A 80 -7.24 5.58 -11.00
C ALA A 80 -7.26 6.94 -10.27
N LEU A 81 -8.05 7.90 -10.77
CA LEU A 81 -8.20 9.22 -10.16
C LEU A 81 -8.79 9.13 -8.73
N THR A 82 -9.82 8.28 -8.53
CA THR A 82 -10.44 8.09 -7.22
C THR A 82 -9.44 7.54 -6.22
N ASN A 83 -8.63 6.55 -6.62
CA ASN A 83 -7.60 5.99 -5.76
C ASN A 83 -6.52 7.02 -5.42
N SER A 84 -6.05 7.79 -6.40
CA SER A 84 -5.03 8.82 -6.18
C SER A 84 -5.51 9.92 -5.24
N ILE A 85 -6.77 10.37 -5.38
CA ILE A 85 -7.38 11.32 -4.45
C ILE A 85 -7.45 10.73 -3.04
N PHE A 86 -7.86 9.47 -2.91
CA PHE A 86 -7.89 8.78 -1.62
C PHE A 86 -6.51 8.77 -0.95
N LEU A 87 -5.47 8.39 -1.69
CA LEU A 87 -4.09 8.34 -1.17
C LEU A 87 -3.58 9.73 -0.75
N ILE A 88 -3.87 10.79 -1.52
CA ILE A 88 -3.48 12.16 -1.13
C ILE A 88 -4.22 12.62 0.12
N VAL A 89 -5.53 12.37 0.23
CA VAL A 89 -6.30 12.73 1.42
C VAL A 89 -5.75 12.04 2.66
N ILE A 90 -5.45 10.74 2.57
CA ILE A 90 -4.84 9.98 3.66
C ILE A 90 -3.45 10.52 4.00
N SER A 91 -2.60 10.82 3.00
CA SER A 91 -1.26 11.38 3.22
C SER A 91 -1.31 12.72 3.97
N VAL A 92 -2.22 13.61 3.57
CA VAL A 92 -2.42 14.89 4.26
C VAL A 92 -2.89 14.68 5.71
N PHE A 93 -3.84 13.77 5.93
CA PHE A 93 -4.31 13.45 7.28
C PHE A 93 -3.17 12.90 8.16
N LEU A 94 -2.35 11.98 7.63
CA LEU A 94 -1.22 11.39 8.35
C LEU A 94 -0.15 12.44 8.70
N ILE A 95 0.14 13.37 7.77
CA ILE A 95 1.10 14.46 8.03
C ILE A 95 0.57 15.38 9.15
N ILE A 96 -0.71 15.76 9.11
CA ILE A 96 -1.30 16.58 10.16
C ILE A 96 -1.23 15.89 11.51
N GLU A 97 -1.56 14.59 11.56
CA GLU A 97 -1.52 13.83 12.79
C GLU A 97 -0.08 13.63 13.31
N ALA A 98 0.86 13.39 12.40
CA ALA A 98 2.28 13.30 12.75
C ALA A 98 2.82 14.61 13.35
N ILE A 99 2.45 15.76 12.78
CA ILE A 99 2.83 17.07 13.32
C ILE A 99 2.26 17.25 14.74
N LYS A 100 0.99 16.89 14.97
CA LYS A 100 0.38 16.96 16.33
C LYS A 100 1.13 16.06 17.32
N ARG A 101 1.59 14.87 16.89
CA ARG A 101 2.36 13.97 17.75
C ARG A 101 3.79 14.42 18.00
N LEU A 102 4.36 15.28 17.15
CA LEU A 102 5.61 15.96 17.47
C LEU A 102 5.46 16.96 18.63
N GLU A 103 4.31 17.64 18.68
CA GLU A 103 3.99 18.58 19.77
C GLU A 103 3.54 17.85 21.06
N HIS A 104 2.78 16.77 20.90
CA HIS A 104 2.22 15.95 21.98
C HIS A 104 2.61 14.48 21.82
N PRO A 105 3.84 14.11 22.18
CA PRO A 105 4.35 12.77 21.97
C PRO A 105 3.51 11.70 22.67
N GLN A 106 3.19 10.61 21.94
CA GLN A 106 2.48 9.46 22.47
C GLN A 106 3.43 8.30 22.69
N HIS A 107 3.06 7.41 23.61
CA HIS A 107 3.85 6.20 23.84
C HIS A 107 3.60 5.19 22.71
N ILE A 108 4.69 4.71 22.11
CA ILE A 108 4.65 3.73 21.03
C ILE A 108 5.24 2.43 21.55
N ASN A 109 4.52 1.33 21.33
CA ASN A 109 5.03 0.01 21.62
C ASN A 109 5.90 -0.48 20.45
N GLY A 110 7.22 -0.20 20.53
CA GLY A 110 8.19 -0.57 19.50
C GLY A 110 8.22 -2.09 19.24
N GLY A 111 7.99 -2.93 20.23
CA GLY A 111 7.96 -4.39 20.08
C GLY A 111 6.81 -4.88 19.21
N ILE A 112 5.59 -4.34 19.41
CA ILE A 112 4.43 -4.66 18.55
C ILE A 112 4.66 -4.11 17.14
N MET A 113 5.08 -2.85 17.03
CA MET A 113 5.41 -2.21 15.76
C MET A 113 6.42 -3.05 14.96
N LEU A 114 7.54 -3.43 15.57
CA LEU A 114 8.58 -4.24 14.94
C LEU A 114 8.05 -5.61 14.49
N THR A 115 7.31 -6.30 15.36
CA THR A 115 6.78 -7.63 15.04
C THR A 115 5.85 -7.59 13.82
N VAL A 116 4.94 -6.62 13.77
CA VAL A 116 3.98 -6.48 12.66
C VAL A 116 4.71 -6.05 11.38
N ALA A 117 5.63 -5.10 11.47
CA ALA A 117 6.42 -4.66 10.31
C ALA A 117 7.28 -5.79 9.71
N VAL A 118 7.86 -6.66 10.54
CA VAL A 118 8.58 -7.86 10.05
C VAL A 118 7.64 -8.84 9.36
N ILE A 119 6.43 -9.07 9.89
CA ILE A 119 5.42 -9.91 9.23
C ILE A 119 5.04 -9.32 7.87
N GLY A 120 4.84 -7.99 7.78
CA GLY A 120 4.56 -7.27 6.54
C GLY A 120 5.68 -7.44 5.52
N LEU A 121 6.91 -7.19 5.92
CA LEU A 121 8.08 -7.38 5.06
C LEU A 121 8.17 -8.81 4.50
N LEU A 122 7.98 -9.82 5.35
CA LEU A 122 8.02 -11.22 4.92
C LEU A 122 6.91 -11.55 3.93
N ALA A 123 5.70 -11.02 4.15
CA ALA A 123 4.58 -11.20 3.22
C ALA A 123 4.87 -10.53 1.86
N ASN A 124 5.44 -9.32 1.84
CA ASN A 124 5.86 -8.65 0.62
C ASN A 124 6.95 -9.43 -0.12
N PHE A 125 7.93 -9.99 0.58
CA PHE A 125 8.93 -10.87 -0.04
C PHE A 125 8.32 -12.13 -0.64
N ILE A 126 7.39 -12.78 0.06
CA ILE A 126 6.68 -13.97 -0.45
C ILE A 126 5.88 -13.58 -1.71
N SER A 127 5.18 -12.46 -1.69
CA SER A 127 4.42 -11.93 -2.82
C SER A 127 5.31 -11.65 -4.03
N ALA A 128 6.44 -10.98 -3.81
CA ALA A 128 7.44 -10.73 -4.85
C ALA A 128 7.99 -12.04 -5.43
N ALA A 129 8.34 -13.02 -4.60
CA ALA A 129 8.83 -14.31 -5.05
C ALA A 129 7.79 -15.09 -5.89
N LEU A 130 6.51 -15.03 -5.53
CA LEU A 130 5.42 -15.64 -6.28
C LEU A 130 5.26 -15.03 -7.68
N LEU A 131 5.48 -13.72 -7.82
CA LEU A 131 5.33 -12.99 -9.08
C LEU A 131 6.61 -13.01 -9.93
N HIS A 132 7.77 -13.17 -9.32
CA HIS A 132 9.06 -13.12 -10.03
C HIS A 132 9.10 -14.04 -11.25
N ALA A 133 8.65 -15.28 -11.13
CA ALA A 133 8.64 -16.26 -12.22
C ALA A 133 7.75 -15.88 -13.42
N GLY A 134 6.83 -14.93 -13.27
CA GLY A 134 5.97 -14.42 -14.35
C GLY A 134 6.34 -13.01 -14.82
N SER A 135 7.29 -12.36 -14.14
CA SER A 135 7.67 -10.97 -14.43
C SER A 135 8.45 -10.80 -15.73
N GLU A 136 9.07 -11.85 -16.23
CA GLU A 136 9.78 -11.83 -17.52
C GLU A 136 8.82 -11.93 -18.72
N ASP A 137 7.66 -12.56 -18.54
CA ASP A 137 6.69 -12.85 -19.60
C ASP A 137 5.60 -11.78 -19.76
N SER A 138 5.42 -10.88 -18.77
CA SER A 138 4.33 -9.90 -18.76
C SER A 138 4.75 -8.59 -18.11
N LEU A 139 4.56 -7.48 -18.85
CA LEU A 139 4.83 -6.12 -18.35
C LEU A 139 3.99 -5.77 -17.13
N ASN A 140 2.74 -6.24 -17.07
CA ASN A 140 1.86 -6.00 -15.93
C ASN A 140 2.35 -6.73 -14.67
N VAL A 141 2.75 -8.01 -14.80
CA VAL A 141 3.32 -8.78 -13.69
C VAL A 141 4.64 -8.16 -13.22
N LYS A 142 5.46 -7.67 -14.16
CA LYS A 142 6.71 -6.99 -13.84
C LYS A 142 6.47 -5.68 -13.07
N ALA A 143 5.49 -4.89 -13.47
CA ALA A 143 5.12 -3.66 -12.77
C ALA A 143 4.67 -3.95 -11.34
N THR A 144 3.78 -4.93 -11.15
CA THR A 144 3.33 -5.37 -9.83
C THR A 144 4.47 -5.93 -8.97
N TYR A 145 5.38 -6.70 -9.55
CA TYR A 145 6.57 -7.21 -8.85
C TYR A 145 7.46 -6.06 -8.34
N LEU A 146 7.74 -5.06 -9.19
CA LEU A 146 8.56 -3.90 -8.81
C LEU A 146 7.87 -3.05 -7.74
N HIS A 147 6.55 -2.90 -7.81
CA HIS A 147 5.76 -2.19 -6.81
C HIS A 147 5.87 -2.86 -5.44
N ILE A 148 5.61 -4.18 -5.35
CA ILE A 148 5.73 -4.94 -4.10
C ILE A 148 7.17 -4.90 -3.54
N LEU A 149 8.18 -4.84 -4.41
CA LEU A 149 9.56 -4.69 -3.98
C LEU A 149 9.80 -3.29 -3.38
N SER A 150 9.17 -2.26 -3.92
CA SER A 150 9.20 -0.88 -3.38
C SER A 150 8.55 -0.82 -1.99
N ASP A 151 7.40 -1.51 -1.81
CA ASP A 151 6.71 -1.62 -0.52
C ASP A 151 7.57 -2.33 0.53
N ALA A 152 8.28 -3.40 0.11
CA ALA A 152 9.24 -4.07 0.98
C ALA A 152 10.37 -3.13 1.45
N LEU A 153 10.81 -2.19 0.61
CA LEU A 153 11.81 -1.19 1.00
C LEU A 153 11.25 -0.16 1.98
N SER A 154 9.99 0.27 1.81
CA SER A 154 9.35 1.19 2.78
C SER A 154 9.19 0.52 4.15
N SER A 155 8.77 -0.75 4.18
CA SER A 155 8.66 -1.55 5.41
C SER A 155 9.99 -1.69 6.16
N VAL A 156 11.13 -1.71 5.46
CA VAL A 156 12.46 -1.71 6.10
C VAL A 156 12.67 -0.45 6.95
N ALA A 157 12.23 0.72 6.49
CA ALA A 157 12.34 1.96 7.27
C ALA A 157 11.49 1.88 8.56
N VAL A 158 10.28 1.31 8.48
CA VAL A 158 9.40 1.07 9.63
C VAL A 158 10.03 0.09 10.61
N ILE A 159 10.68 -0.98 10.12
CA ILE A 159 11.41 -1.96 10.95
C ILE A 159 12.58 -1.30 11.70
N ILE A 160 13.39 -0.50 11.01
CA ILE A 160 14.49 0.22 11.65
C ILE A 160 13.95 1.13 12.75
N GLY A 161 12.84 1.86 12.48
CA GLY A 161 12.15 2.65 13.49
C GLY A 161 11.67 1.83 14.68
N GLY A 162 11.04 0.69 14.42
CA GLY A 162 10.56 -0.24 15.45
C GLY A 162 11.70 -0.80 16.32
N ILE A 163 12.85 -1.13 15.71
CA ILE A 163 14.05 -1.57 16.45
C ILE A 163 14.50 -0.44 17.38
N ILE A 164 14.67 0.77 16.86
CA ILE A 164 15.13 1.91 17.67
C ILE A 164 14.16 2.17 18.83
N LEU A 165 12.85 2.21 18.56
CA LEU A 165 11.82 2.46 19.55
C LEU A 165 11.69 1.34 20.60
N THR A 166 12.13 0.12 20.30
CA THR A 166 12.17 -0.97 21.26
C THR A 166 13.26 -0.77 22.32
N PHE A 167 14.40 -0.20 21.93
CA PHE A 167 15.56 -0.03 22.81
C PHE A 167 15.71 1.39 23.38
N VAL A 168 15.21 2.39 22.64
CA VAL A 168 15.37 3.81 22.99
C VAL A 168 14.03 4.51 22.85
N ASN A 169 13.63 5.20 23.92
CA ASN A 169 12.40 6.01 23.88
C ASN A 169 12.65 7.32 23.13
N VAL A 170 12.39 7.33 21.83
CA VAL A 170 12.56 8.47 20.92
C VAL A 170 11.21 8.85 20.29
N PRO A 171 10.37 9.62 21.00
CA PRO A 171 8.96 9.79 20.60
C PRO A 171 8.76 10.52 19.26
N TRP A 172 9.74 11.29 18.79
CA TRP A 172 9.66 11.99 17.51
C TRP A 172 9.95 11.09 16.28
N LEU A 173 10.50 9.89 16.49
CA LEU A 173 10.95 9.03 15.39
C LEU A 173 9.79 8.51 14.56
N ASP A 174 8.73 8.01 15.18
CA ASP A 174 7.55 7.51 14.46
C ASP A 174 6.81 8.62 13.68
N PRO A 175 6.53 9.81 14.23
CA PRO A 175 6.02 10.92 13.44
C PRO A 175 6.94 11.32 12.26
N ALA A 176 8.25 11.30 12.44
CA ALA A 176 9.19 11.62 11.38
C ALA A 176 9.15 10.58 10.24
N LEU A 177 9.11 9.28 10.58
CA LEU A 177 8.93 8.19 9.62
C LEU A 177 7.57 8.32 8.92
N THR A 178 6.51 8.61 9.66
CA THR A 178 5.17 8.84 9.12
C THR A 178 5.14 9.92 8.06
N ILE A 179 5.79 11.07 8.32
CA ILE A 179 5.90 12.16 7.35
C ILE A 179 6.65 11.69 6.10
N GLY A 180 7.75 10.96 6.28
CA GLY A 180 8.52 10.42 5.15
C GLY A 180 7.68 9.48 4.27
N VAL A 181 6.99 8.52 4.87
CA VAL A 181 6.11 7.58 4.15
C VAL A 181 4.93 8.30 3.50
N ALA A 182 4.26 9.23 4.22
CA ALA A 182 3.14 9.98 3.68
C ALA A 182 3.53 10.87 2.49
N LEU A 183 4.72 11.49 2.52
CA LEU A 183 5.25 12.24 1.37
C LEU A 183 5.57 11.32 0.19
N TYR A 184 6.09 10.12 0.44
CA TYR A 184 6.33 9.14 -0.60
C TYR A 184 5.01 8.70 -1.27
N ILE A 185 3.97 8.38 -0.49
CA ILE A 185 2.62 8.03 -0.99
C ILE A 185 2.04 9.18 -1.83
N ALA A 186 2.13 10.41 -1.33
CA ALA A 186 1.65 11.59 -2.07
C ALA A 186 2.41 11.80 -3.39
N TYR A 187 3.72 11.56 -3.39
CA TYR A 187 4.55 11.64 -4.58
C TYR A 187 4.16 10.60 -5.64
N GLU A 188 3.88 9.35 -5.24
CA GLU A 188 3.40 8.30 -6.15
C GLU A 188 2.00 8.60 -6.72
N ALA A 189 1.11 9.14 -5.91
CA ALA A 189 -0.25 9.46 -6.32
C ALA A 189 -0.35 10.71 -7.24
N TRP A 190 0.59 11.64 -7.13
CA TRP A 190 0.54 12.95 -7.84
C TRP A 190 0.46 12.87 -9.37
N PRO A 191 1.24 12.02 -10.08
CA PRO A 191 1.22 11.98 -11.55
C PRO A 191 -0.11 11.53 -12.16
N ILE A 192 -1.03 10.98 -11.36
CA ILE A 192 -2.31 10.43 -11.81
C ILE A 192 -3.43 11.50 -11.76
N ILE A 193 -3.22 12.60 -11.02
CA ILE A 193 -4.16 13.72 -10.87
C ILE A 193 -3.89 14.80 -11.91
#